data_2387069ce1d5704fe3cfc29169ac0e0e
#
_entry.id   2387069ce1d5704fe3cfc29169ac0e0e
#
_cell.length_a   1.000
_cell.length_b   1.000
_cell.length_c   1.000
_cell.angle_alpha   90.00
_cell.angle_beta   90.00
_cell.angle_gamma   90.00
#
_symmetry.space_group_name_H-M   'P 1'
#
loop_
_entity.id
_entity.type
_entity.pdbx_description
1 polymer ?
#
loop_
_entity_poly.entity_id
_entity_poly.type
_entity_poly.pdbx_seq_one_letter_code
_entity_poly.pdbx_strand_id
1 'polypeptide(L)'
;MATLFRAGLDLRYEVTGTGPALLLPAFNFRWDDYLDVGLLAGRFTVVTASPRGFGASGRLTADAGYRVADLASDLVAVMEAAGFERFSVFGYSFTGAFAPWLAHLTGRADAVVSGGFPIAGDYSPLYPEIQALSAAAEADPAAWADLNSRFDDRAALSFYRELSELPPDCLIDDLPCPLFAFWGEEDEEIAREGGVRLLAAGLDRRGLEHASFPGHDHEGMLSHINEAIPRVLAWFDGLPRAE
;
A
#
# COMPACT_ATOMS: atom_id res chain seq x y z
N MET A 1 -2.18 -2.47 -20.49
CA MET A 1 -3.14 -2.81 -19.39
C MET A 1 -3.73 -4.17 -19.69
N ALA A 2 -3.62 -5.11 -18.75
CA ALA A 2 -4.18 -6.46 -18.83
C ALA A 2 -5.40 -6.60 -17.89
N THR A 3 -6.14 -7.69 -18.06
CA THR A 3 -7.36 -7.96 -17.26
C THR A 3 -7.36 -9.41 -16.83
N LEU A 4 -7.60 -9.64 -15.54
CA LEU A 4 -7.90 -10.95 -14.98
C LEU A 4 -9.37 -10.99 -14.57
N PHE A 5 -10.15 -11.90 -15.14
CA PHE A 5 -11.53 -12.13 -14.69
C PHE A 5 -11.54 -13.07 -13.49
N ARG A 6 -12.02 -12.59 -12.33
CA ARG A 6 -12.06 -13.36 -11.09
C ARG A 6 -13.30 -13.01 -10.27
N ALA A 7 -13.97 -14.02 -9.74
CA ALA A 7 -15.16 -13.88 -8.88
C ALA A 7 -16.25 -12.94 -9.47
N GLY A 8 -16.41 -12.96 -10.80
CA GLY A 8 -17.40 -12.13 -11.50
C GLY A 8 -16.95 -10.70 -11.77
N LEU A 9 -15.69 -10.35 -11.50
CA LEU A 9 -15.13 -9.01 -11.66
C LEU A 9 -13.88 -9.03 -12.55
N ASP A 10 -13.70 -7.93 -13.28
CA ASP A 10 -12.47 -7.64 -13.99
C ASP A 10 -11.46 -6.99 -13.02
N LEU A 11 -10.29 -7.58 -12.83
CA LEU A 11 -9.16 -7.00 -12.14
C LEU A 11 -8.18 -6.43 -13.16
N ARG A 12 -7.78 -5.18 -12.99
CA ARG A 12 -6.91 -4.46 -13.92
C ARG A 12 -5.48 -4.41 -13.41
N TYR A 13 -4.53 -4.71 -14.30
CA TYR A 13 -3.11 -4.65 -13.99
C TYR A 13 -2.24 -4.33 -15.21
N GLU A 14 -1.03 -3.89 -14.96
CA GLU A 14 0.02 -3.67 -15.95
C GLU A 14 1.31 -4.34 -15.50
N VAL A 15 2.10 -4.80 -16.46
CA VAL A 15 3.39 -5.44 -16.21
C VAL A 15 4.46 -4.70 -17.01
N THR A 16 5.52 -4.27 -16.35
CA THR A 16 6.61 -3.50 -16.97
C THR A 16 7.96 -3.98 -16.41
N GLY A 17 8.98 -4.04 -17.26
CA GLY A 17 10.33 -4.43 -16.86
C GLY A 17 10.56 -5.95 -16.84
N THR A 18 11.71 -6.32 -16.29
CA THR A 18 12.17 -7.72 -16.19
C THR A 18 12.97 -7.91 -14.90
N GLY A 19 12.91 -9.10 -14.30
CA GLY A 19 13.61 -9.42 -13.06
C GLY A 19 12.69 -9.99 -11.98
N PRO A 20 13.08 -9.96 -10.70
CA PRO A 20 12.22 -10.34 -9.58
C PRO A 20 10.92 -9.53 -9.58
N ALA A 21 9.84 -10.15 -9.11
CA ALA A 21 8.53 -9.51 -9.11
C ALA A 21 8.41 -8.44 -8.01
N LEU A 22 7.84 -7.27 -8.37
CA LEU A 22 7.49 -6.20 -7.47
C LEU A 22 6.05 -5.76 -7.71
N LEU A 23 5.19 -5.96 -6.72
CA LEU A 23 3.80 -5.52 -6.74
C LEU A 23 3.70 -4.07 -6.26
N LEU A 24 3.06 -3.22 -7.05
CA LEU A 24 2.60 -1.87 -6.69
C LEU A 24 1.07 -1.87 -6.58
N PRO A 25 0.49 -2.07 -5.39
CA PRO A 25 -0.96 -1.98 -5.23
C PRO A 25 -1.44 -0.56 -5.58
N ALA A 26 -2.42 -0.44 -6.47
CA ALA A 26 -2.99 0.84 -6.88
C ALA A 26 -4.44 0.93 -6.36
N PHE A 27 -4.62 1.66 -5.26
CA PHE A 27 -5.91 1.81 -4.60
C PHE A 27 -6.58 3.14 -4.97
N ASN A 28 -6.23 4.21 -4.26
CA ASN A 28 -6.85 5.54 -4.40
C ASN A 28 -6.08 6.49 -5.35
N PHE A 29 -4.94 6.06 -5.87
CA PHE A 29 -4.15 6.81 -6.86
C PHE A 29 -3.51 5.87 -7.88
N ARG A 30 -3.03 6.44 -8.99
CA ARG A 30 -2.24 5.74 -9.99
C ARG A 30 -0.77 6.02 -9.72
N TRP A 31 0.04 4.97 -9.72
CA TRP A 31 1.48 5.11 -9.53
C TRP A 31 2.14 5.99 -10.59
N ASP A 32 1.71 5.90 -11.84
CA ASP A 32 2.26 6.68 -12.96
C ASP A 32 2.06 8.20 -12.80
N ASP A 33 1.16 8.65 -11.93
CA ASP A 33 0.95 10.07 -11.66
C ASP A 33 2.06 10.65 -10.76
N TYR A 34 2.82 9.80 -10.03
CA TYR A 34 3.79 10.19 -9.02
C TYR A 34 5.16 9.53 -9.18
N LEU A 35 5.18 8.25 -9.55
CA LEU A 35 6.39 7.42 -9.64
C LEU A 35 6.79 7.21 -11.08
N ASP A 36 8.03 7.54 -11.41
CA ASP A 36 8.66 7.01 -12.63
C ASP A 36 8.92 5.50 -12.46
N VAL A 37 7.95 4.69 -12.89
CA VAL A 37 8.03 3.22 -12.82
C VAL A 37 9.28 2.68 -13.52
N GLY A 38 9.83 3.42 -14.49
CA GLY A 38 11.08 3.06 -15.18
C GLY A 38 12.28 2.92 -14.23
N LEU A 39 12.30 3.68 -13.14
CA LEU A 39 13.35 3.58 -12.10
C LEU A 39 13.37 2.21 -11.40
N LEU A 40 12.21 1.55 -11.28
CA LEU A 40 12.08 0.20 -10.71
C LEU A 40 12.16 -0.87 -11.80
N ALA A 41 11.60 -0.62 -12.98
CA ALA A 41 11.51 -1.59 -14.07
C ALA A 41 12.88 -1.98 -14.67
N GLY A 42 13.92 -1.20 -14.42
CA GLY A 42 15.30 -1.57 -14.76
C GLY A 42 15.85 -2.75 -13.93
N ARG A 43 15.20 -3.08 -12.81
CA ARG A 43 15.62 -4.13 -11.88
C ARG A 43 14.54 -5.18 -11.59
N PHE A 44 13.28 -4.80 -11.66
CA PHE A 44 12.14 -5.63 -11.29
C PHE A 44 11.19 -5.83 -12.47
N THR A 45 10.46 -6.93 -12.47
CA THR A 45 9.19 -6.99 -13.16
C THR A 45 8.15 -6.34 -12.26
N VAL A 46 7.81 -5.09 -12.57
CA VAL A 46 6.84 -4.29 -11.81
C VAL A 46 5.43 -4.65 -12.28
N VAL A 47 4.59 -5.03 -11.35
CA VAL A 47 3.16 -5.29 -11.56
C VAL A 47 2.36 -4.23 -10.81
N THR A 48 1.76 -3.30 -11.54
CA THR A 48 0.82 -2.32 -10.98
C THR A 48 -0.58 -2.91 -11.07
N ALA A 49 -1.28 -3.06 -9.94
CA ALA A 49 -2.57 -3.73 -9.92
C ALA A 49 -3.56 -3.10 -8.95
N SER A 50 -4.82 -3.03 -9.36
CA SER A 50 -5.93 -2.62 -8.50
C SER A 50 -6.78 -3.85 -8.12
N PRO A 51 -7.06 -4.09 -6.84
CA PRO A 51 -8.01 -5.11 -6.43
C PRO A 51 -9.44 -4.64 -6.67
N ARG A 52 -10.43 -5.48 -6.40
CA ARG A 52 -11.85 -5.13 -6.46
C ARG A 52 -12.16 -3.83 -5.70
N GLY A 53 -13.00 -2.99 -6.26
CA GLY A 53 -13.43 -1.74 -5.64
C GLY A 53 -12.47 -0.57 -5.86
N PHE A 54 -11.28 -0.78 -6.43
CA PHE A 54 -10.26 0.26 -6.60
C PHE A 54 -9.87 0.45 -8.07
N GLY A 55 -9.46 1.68 -8.40
CA GLY A 55 -9.00 2.05 -9.74
C GLY A 55 -10.01 1.69 -10.82
N ALA A 56 -9.53 1.05 -11.87
CA ALA A 56 -10.36 0.58 -13.00
C ALA A 56 -10.86 -0.87 -12.84
N SER A 57 -10.60 -1.51 -11.69
CA SER A 57 -11.11 -2.85 -11.39
C SER A 57 -12.60 -2.82 -11.04
N GLY A 58 -13.26 -3.98 -11.21
CA GLY A 58 -14.68 -4.13 -10.99
C GLY A 58 -15.11 -3.80 -9.56
N ARG A 59 -16.31 -3.24 -9.40
CA ARG A 59 -16.94 -2.91 -8.12
C ARG A 59 -18.05 -3.90 -7.81
N LEU A 60 -18.20 -4.26 -6.54
CA LEU A 60 -19.29 -5.12 -6.10
C LEU A 60 -20.62 -4.36 -6.04
N THR A 61 -21.70 -5.04 -6.41
CA THR A 61 -23.05 -4.49 -6.30
C THR A 61 -23.64 -4.61 -4.89
N ALA A 62 -23.12 -5.51 -4.05
CA ALA A 62 -23.54 -5.75 -2.68
C ALA A 62 -22.45 -5.34 -1.68
N ASP A 63 -22.85 -5.05 -0.42
CA ASP A 63 -21.94 -4.59 0.63
C ASP A 63 -20.97 -5.67 1.15
N ALA A 64 -21.27 -6.94 0.88
CA ALA A 64 -20.41 -8.06 1.26
C ALA A 64 -19.26 -8.23 0.25
N GLY A 65 -18.00 -8.27 0.73
CA GLY A 65 -16.89 -8.72 -0.09
C GLY A 65 -15.73 -7.76 -0.27
N TYR A 66 -15.68 -6.66 0.46
CA TYR A 66 -14.52 -5.77 0.52
C TYR A 66 -13.62 -6.02 1.75
N ARG A 67 -13.53 -7.27 2.20
CA ARG A 67 -12.60 -7.61 3.29
C ARG A 67 -11.16 -7.50 2.82
N VAL A 68 -10.26 -7.13 3.70
CA VAL A 68 -8.82 -6.99 3.39
C VAL A 68 -8.25 -8.30 2.83
N ALA A 69 -8.68 -9.45 3.36
CA ALA A 69 -8.29 -10.75 2.83
C ALA A 69 -8.75 -10.99 1.38
N ASP A 70 -9.91 -10.44 0.97
CA ASP A 70 -10.37 -10.54 -0.42
C ASP A 70 -9.55 -9.64 -1.35
N LEU A 71 -9.17 -8.43 -0.88
CA LEU A 71 -8.27 -7.53 -1.62
C LEU A 71 -6.88 -8.18 -1.80
N ALA A 72 -6.33 -8.75 -0.75
CA ALA A 72 -5.06 -9.47 -0.79
C ALA A 72 -5.13 -10.67 -1.77
N SER A 73 -6.22 -11.44 -1.70
CA SER A 73 -6.44 -12.59 -2.58
C SER A 73 -6.58 -12.19 -4.06
N ASP A 74 -7.16 -11.03 -4.37
CA ASP A 74 -7.22 -10.51 -5.74
C ASP A 74 -5.83 -10.19 -6.28
N LEU A 75 -5.00 -9.52 -5.47
CA LEU A 75 -3.64 -9.15 -5.89
C LEU A 75 -2.74 -10.37 -6.02
N VAL A 76 -2.85 -11.37 -5.13
CA VAL A 76 -2.14 -12.65 -5.30
C VAL A 76 -2.53 -13.31 -6.62
N ALA A 77 -3.83 -13.35 -6.94
CA ALA A 77 -4.28 -13.95 -8.20
C ALA A 77 -3.76 -13.18 -9.44
N VAL A 78 -3.65 -11.85 -9.36
CA VAL A 78 -3.02 -11.05 -10.41
C VAL A 78 -1.54 -11.41 -10.55
N MET A 79 -0.80 -11.54 -9.44
CA MET A 79 0.61 -11.92 -9.47
C MET A 79 0.80 -13.32 -10.08
N GLU A 80 -0.05 -14.29 -9.69
CA GLU A 80 -0.06 -15.64 -10.29
C GLU A 80 -0.37 -15.59 -11.80
N ALA A 81 -1.33 -14.79 -12.23
CA ALA A 81 -1.65 -14.60 -13.64
C ALA A 81 -0.50 -13.92 -14.42
N ALA A 82 0.30 -13.09 -13.75
CA ALA A 82 1.52 -12.50 -14.29
C ALA A 82 2.73 -13.48 -14.27
N GLY A 83 2.58 -14.68 -13.68
CA GLY A 83 3.60 -15.73 -13.64
C GLY A 83 4.45 -15.75 -12.37
N PHE A 84 4.01 -15.10 -11.27
CA PHE A 84 4.78 -14.99 -10.04
C PHE A 84 4.02 -15.58 -8.84
N GLU A 85 4.63 -16.56 -8.16
CA GLU A 85 4.11 -17.12 -6.92
C GLU A 85 4.54 -16.30 -5.69
N ARG A 86 5.72 -15.69 -5.75
CA ARG A 86 6.28 -14.83 -4.71
C ARG A 86 6.71 -13.51 -5.31
N PHE A 87 6.67 -12.46 -4.52
CA PHE A 87 6.93 -11.09 -4.99
C PHE A 87 7.24 -10.16 -3.82
N SER A 88 7.97 -9.09 -4.08
CA SER A 88 8.06 -7.96 -3.14
C SER A 88 6.87 -7.03 -3.31
N VAL A 89 6.55 -6.25 -2.28
CA VAL A 89 5.42 -5.29 -2.29
C VAL A 89 5.94 -3.91 -1.95
N PHE A 90 5.53 -2.90 -2.71
CA PHE A 90 5.83 -1.49 -2.43
C PHE A 90 4.54 -0.69 -2.37
N GLY A 91 4.25 -0.11 -1.22
CA GLY A 91 3.07 0.71 -0.97
C GLY A 91 3.39 2.08 -0.40
N TYR A 92 2.48 3.04 -0.57
CA TYR A 92 2.53 4.36 0.04
C TYR A 92 1.16 4.73 0.61
N SER A 93 1.11 5.44 1.74
CA SER A 93 -0.12 5.86 2.40
C SER A 93 -1.04 4.65 2.66
N PHE A 94 -2.25 4.65 2.17
CA PHE A 94 -3.19 3.54 2.25
C PHE A 94 -2.54 2.19 1.89
N THR A 95 -1.84 2.14 0.76
CA THR A 95 -1.15 0.91 0.34
C THR A 95 0.13 0.64 1.15
N GLY A 96 0.65 1.64 1.85
CA GLY A 96 1.73 1.49 2.84
C GLY A 96 1.29 0.64 4.03
N ALA A 97 0.06 0.82 4.54
CA ALA A 97 -0.54 -0.06 5.54
C ALA A 97 -0.86 -1.44 4.98
N PHE A 98 -1.37 -1.48 3.74
CA PHE A 98 -1.80 -2.72 3.11
C PHE A 98 -0.63 -3.68 2.81
N ALA A 99 0.55 -3.16 2.45
CA ALA A 99 1.69 -3.97 2.04
C ALA A 99 2.17 -4.96 3.13
N PRO A 100 2.45 -4.55 4.39
CA PRO A 100 2.78 -5.50 5.45
C PRO A 100 1.60 -6.41 5.81
N TRP A 101 0.36 -5.91 5.75
CA TRP A 101 -0.81 -6.73 6.01
C TRP A 101 -0.99 -7.83 4.97
N LEU A 102 -0.78 -7.54 3.68
CA LEU A 102 -0.77 -8.54 2.63
C LEU A 102 0.30 -9.62 2.89
N ALA A 103 1.49 -9.22 3.35
CA ALA A 103 2.54 -10.17 3.70
C ALA A 103 2.11 -11.15 4.79
N HIS A 104 1.47 -10.65 5.86
CA HIS A 104 0.91 -11.50 6.93
C HIS A 104 -0.19 -12.43 6.42
N LEU A 105 -1.16 -11.89 5.66
CA LEU A 105 -2.32 -12.67 5.20
C LEU A 105 -1.95 -13.78 4.22
N THR A 106 -0.91 -13.59 3.44
CA THR A 106 -0.64 -14.48 2.29
C THR A 106 0.64 -15.31 2.42
N GLY A 107 1.62 -14.83 3.18
CA GLY A 107 2.96 -15.43 3.24
C GLY A 107 3.71 -15.40 1.89
N ARG A 108 3.21 -14.61 0.91
CA ARG A 108 3.75 -14.57 -0.46
C ARG A 108 4.77 -13.45 -0.70
N ALA A 109 4.90 -12.52 0.25
CA ALA A 109 5.84 -11.42 0.12
C ALA A 109 7.26 -11.87 0.44
N ASP A 110 8.22 -11.51 -0.42
CA ASP A 110 9.65 -11.70 -0.20
C ASP A 110 10.26 -10.52 0.54
N ALA A 111 9.72 -9.31 0.35
CA ALA A 111 10.10 -8.10 1.04
C ALA A 111 8.96 -7.06 0.94
N VAL A 112 8.91 -6.15 1.90
CA VAL A 112 7.91 -5.08 1.97
C VAL A 112 8.59 -3.72 2.02
N VAL A 113 8.12 -2.79 1.20
CA VAL A 113 8.41 -1.35 1.32
C VAL A 113 7.10 -0.65 1.69
N SER A 114 7.11 0.06 2.82
CA SER A 114 5.97 0.82 3.33
C SER A 114 6.33 2.28 3.45
N GLY A 115 5.71 3.14 2.65
CA GLY A 115 5.90 4.59 2.68
C GLY A 115 4.70 5.32 3.24
N GLY A 116 4.93 6.43 3.96
CA GLY A 116 3.91 7.41 4.36
C GLY A 116 2.77 6.85 5.21
N PHE A 117 3.03 5.82 6.03
CA PHE A 117 2.02 5.27 6.94
C PHE A 117 2.63 4.92 8.30
N PRO A 118 1.94 5.21 9.41
CA PRO A 118 2.40 4.90 10.77
C PRO A 118 2.18 3.39 11.07
N ILE A 119 3.00 2.53 10.45
CA ILE A 119 2.89 1.06 10.59
C ILE A 119 3.24 0.54 11.99
N ALA A 120 3.79 1.39 12.86
CA ALA A 120 4.00 1.12 14.28
C ALA A 120 3.09 2.04 15.09
N GLY A 121 2.13 1.46 15.82
CA GLY A 121 1.19 2.24 16.64
C GLY A 121 -0.18 1.61 16.78
N ASP A 122 -1.12 2.39 17.28
CA ASP A 122 -2.54 2.04 17.44
C ASP A 122 -3.33 2.56 16.23
N TYR A 123 -4.02 1.70 15.54
CA TYR A 123 -4.80 2.05 14.35
C TYR A 123 -6.26 2.39 14.66
N SER A 124 -6.70 2.24 15.92
CA SER A 124 -8.11 2.43 16.32
C SER A 124 -8.67 3.83 16.01
N PRO A 125 -7.89 4.93 15.99
CA PRO A 125 -8.42 6.25 15.65
C PRO A 125 -8.77 6.43 14.17
N LEU A 126 -8.21 5.63 13.27
CA LEU A 126 -8.29 5.87 11.82
C LEU A 126 -9.71 5.68 11.25
N TYR A 127 -10.44 4.66 11.72
CA TYR A 127 -11.77 4.38 11.16
C TYR A 127 -12.79 5.51 11.38
N PRO A 128 -12.92 6.11 12.56
CA PRO A 128 -13.78 7.28 12.75
C PRO A 128 -13.43 8.48 11.86
N GLU A 129 -12.16 8.71 11.58
CA GLU A 129 -11.73 9.78 10.67
C GLU A 129 -12.17 9.51 9.24
N ILE A 130 -11.97 8.29 8.74
CA ILE A 130 -12.40 7.90 7.40
C ILE A 130 -13.92 7.92 7.27
N GLN A 131 -14.66 7.52 8.32
CA GLN A 131 -16.12 7.66 8.33
C GLN A 131 -16.57 9.12 8.20
N ALA A 132 -15.88 10.04 8.87
CA ALA A 132 -16.20 11.46 8.76
C ALA A 132 -15.92 12.00 7.35
N LEU A 133 -14.83 11.58 6.71
CA LEU A 133 -14.52 11.93 5.31
C LEU A 133 -15.55 11.36 4.34
N SER A 134 -15.95 10.09 4.50
CA SER A 134 -17.01 9.48 3.69
C SER A 134 -18.34 10.21 3.82
N ALA A 135 -18.75 10.55 5.04
CA ALA A 135 -19.97 11.32 5.28
C ALA A 135 -19.92 12.73 4.66
N ALA A 136 -18.75 13.38 4.68
CA ALA A 136 -18.56 14.65 4.00
C ALA A 136 -18.67 14.53 2.47
N ALA A 137 -18.13 13.44 1.90
CA ALA A 137 -18.23 13.13 0.48
C ALA A 137 -19.68 12.84 0.04
N GLU A 138 -20.46 12.17 0.88
CA GLU A 138 -21.91 11.95 0.64
C GLU A 138 -22.71 13.27 0.69
N ALA A 139 -22.33 14.19 1.59
CA ALA A 139 -23.00 15.48 1.75
C ALA A 139 -22.71 16.47 0.60
N ASP A 140 -21.53 16.40 -0.02
CA ASP A 140 -21.14 17.20 -1.18
C ASP A 140 -20.47 16.35 -2.27
N PRO A 141 -21.23 15.54 -3.01
CA PRO A 141 -20.68 14.65 -4.03
C PRO A 141 -19.94 15.38 -5.15
N ALA A 142 -20.25 16.65 -5.39
CA ALA A 142 -19.60 17.42 -6.46
C ALA A 142 -18.16 17.80 -6.09
N ALA A 143 -17.93 18.19 -4.83
CA ALA A 143 -16.60 18.47 -4.33
C ALA A 143 -15.70 17.24 -4.29
N TRP A 144 -16.29 16.04 -4.10
CA TRP A 144 -15.58 14.78 -3.97
C TRP A 144 -15.63 13.88 -5.23
N ALA A 145 -16.15 14.39 -6.34
CA ALA A 145 -16.38 13.60 -7.55
C ALA A 145 -15.11 12.91 -8.08
N ASP A 146 -13.96 13.58 -8.05
CA ASP A 146 -12.69 13.02 -8.49
C ASP A 146 -12.26 11.85 -7.60
N LEU A 147 -12.28 12.01 -6.28
CA LEU A 147 -11.95 10.96 -5.32
C LEU A 147 -12.89 9.76 -5.47
N ASN A 148 -14.21 10.00 -5.53
CA ASN A 148 -15.23 8.95 -5.69
C ASN A 148 -15.12 8.20 -7.02
N SER A 149 -14.48 8.79 -8.04
CA SER A 149 -14.22 8.09 -9.30
C SER A 149 -13.12 7.03 -9.19
N ARG A 150 -12.20 7.18 -8.23
CA ARG A 150 -10.99 6.38 -8.11
C ARG A 150 -11.21 5.05 -7.38
N PHE A 151 -12.19 4.99 -6.46
CA PHE A 151 -12.47 3.77 -5.69
C PHE A 151 -13.93 3.73 -5.21
N ASP A 152 -14.35 2.54 -4.77
CA ASP A 152 -15.61 2.35 -4.05
C ASP A 152 -15.41 2.68 -2.58
N ASP A 153 -16.12 3.67 -2.08
CA ASP A 153 -16.02 4.17 -0.72
C ASP A 153 -16.22 3.05 0.34
N ARG A 154 -17.11 2.09 0.03
CA ARG A 154 -17.32 0.91 0.88
C ARG A 154 -16.08 0.04 1.02
N ALA A 155 -15.20 0.00 -0.01
CA ALA A 155 -13.94 -0.73 0.05
C ALA A 155 -12.96 -0.06 1.00
N ALA A 156 -12.84 1.28 0.94
CA ALA A 156 -12.01 2.05 1.86
C ALA A 156 -12.53 1.94 3.31
N LEU A 157 -13.83 2.14 3.53
CA LEU A 157 -14.45 2.00 4.85
C LEU A 157 -14.24 0.61 5.46
N SER A 158 -14.39 -0.44 4.65
CA SER A 158 -14.17 -1.82 5.13
C SER A 158 -12.71 -2.06 5.53
N PHE A 159 -11.77 -1.55 4.74
CA PHE A 159 -10.33 -1.65 5.05
C PHE A 159 -9.99 -0.97 6.38
N TYR A 160 -10.36 0.29 6.55
CA TYR A 160 -10.03 1.05 7.76
C TYR A 160 -10.74 0.53 8.99
N ARG A 161 -11.94 -0.04 8.84
CA ARG A 161 -12.62 -0.73 9.94
C ARG A 161 -11.83 -1.95 10.40
N GLU A 162 -11.45 -2.83 9.48
CA GLU A 162 -10.65 -4.01 9.81
C GLU A 162 -9.27 -3.62 10.37
N LEU A 163 -8.64 -2.57 9.83
CA LEU A 163 -7.38 -2.03 10.32
C LEU A 163 -7.50 -1.54 11.77
N SER A 164 -8.58 -0.82 12.10
CA SER A 164 -8.82 -0.28 13.44
C SER A 164 -9.09 -1.35 14.51
N GLU A 165 -9.43 -2.56 14.09
CA GLU A 165 -9.64 -3.72 14.97
C GLU A 165 -8.35 -4.50 15.24
N LEU A 166 -7.26 -4.18 14.55
CA LEU A 166 -5.98 -4.85 14.72
C LEU A 166 -5.31 -4.42 16.04
N PRO A 167 -4.58 -5.33 16.69
CA PRO A 167 -3.71 -4.96 17.80
C PRO A 167 -2.67 -3.93 17.40
N PRO A 168 -2.26 -3.03 18.32
CA PRO A 168 -1.14 -2.13 18.05
C PRO A 168 0.11 -2.88 17.57
N ASP A 169 0.86 -2.26 16.68
CA ASP A 169 2.12 -2.78 16.10
C ASP A 169 2.03 -4.09 15.30
N CYS A 170 0.85 -4.71 15.16
CA CYS A 170 0.73 -6.03 14.53
C CYS A 170 1.14 -6.07 13.05
N LEU A 171 1.20 -4.93 12.37
CA LEU A 171 1.67 -4.87 10.98
C LEU A 171 3.18 -5.10 10.85
N ILE A 172 3.93 -4.89 11.92
CA ILE A 172 5.39 -5.03 11.95
C ILE A 172 5.88 -6.15 12.88
N ASP A 173 5.05 -6.56 13.84
CA ASP A 173 5.37 -7.69 14.71
C ASP A 173 5.27 -9.01 13.94
N ASP A 174 6.27 -9.88 14.09
CA ASP A 174 6.31 -11.19 13.44
C ASP A 174 6.13 -11.16 11.91
N LEU A 175 6.52 -10.04 11.25
CA LEU A 175 6.41 -9.93 9.81
C LEU A 175 7.26 -11.04 9.13
N PRO A 176 6.68 -11.81 8.18
CA PRO A 176 7.34 -13.00 7.62
C PRO A 176 8.47 -12.69 6.63
N CYS A 177 8.79 -11.43 6.40
CA CYS A 177 9.79 -10.98 5.44
C CYS A 177 10.43 -9.66 5.86
N PRO A 178 11.59 -9.25 5.29
CA PRO A 178 12.19 -7.95 5.50
C PRO A 178 11.25 -6.80 5.17
N LEU A 179 11.37 -5.71 5.94
CA LEU A 179 10.61 -4.47 5.75
C LEU A 179 11.53 -3.27 5.73
N PHE A 180 11.27 -2.35 4.80
CA PHE A 180 11.81 -1.00 4.76
C PHE A 180 10.69 0.01 4.85
N ALA A 181 10.80 0.98 5.75
CA ALA A 181 9.82 2.06 5.89
C ALA A 181 10.40 3.42 5.47
N PHE A 182 9.57 4.32 4.93
CA PHE A 182 10.00 5.69 4.66
C PHE A 182 8.85 6.69 4.76
N TRP A 183 9.18 7.97 5.04
CA TRP A 183 8.19 9.05 5.18
C TRP A 183 8.82 10.41 4.99
N GLY A 184 7.97 11.44 4.81
CA GLY A 184 8.35 12.84 4.92
C GLY A 184 8.51 13.27 6.38
N GLU A 185 9.50 14.07 6.73
CA GLU A 185 9.72 14.51 8.11
C GLU A 185 8.60 15.41 8.64
N GLU A 186 7.84 16.04 7.74
CA GLU A 186 6.71 16.92 8.03
C GLU A 186 5.36 16.22 7.84
N ASP A 187 5.34 14.88 7.72
CA ASP A 187 4.12 14.09 7.50
C ASP A 187 3.21 14.16 8.73
N GLU A 188 2.13 14.95 8.62
CA GLU A 188 1.16 15.17 9.70
C GLU A 188 0.28 13.95 9.97
N GLU A 189 0.07 13.08 8.99
CA GLU A 189 -0.69 11.84 9.18
C GLU A 189 0.05 10.89 10.12
N ILE A 190 1.37 10.80 9.97
CA ILE A 190 2.23 10.06 10.91
C ILE A 190 2.33 10.81 12.24
N ALA A 191 2.32 12.15 12.22
CA ALA A 191 2.43 12.96 13.44
C ALA A 191 1.24 12.76 14.40
N ARG A 192 0.04 12.46 13.90
CA ARG A 192 -1.17 12.20 14.72
C ARG A 192 -0.99 11.01 15.65
N GLU A 193 -0.27 9.99 15.23
CA GLU A 193 0.00 8.74 15.97
C GLU A 193 1.19 8.87 16.93
N GLY A 194 1.56 10.08 17.35
CA GLY A 194 2.69 10.35 18.26
C GLY A 194 3.96 10.79 17.54
N GLY A 195 3.89 10.96 16.23
CA GLY A 195 4.90 11.56 15.38
C GLY A 195 5.96 10.62 14.86
N VAL A 196 6.65 11.10 13.85
CA VAL A 196 7.77 10.40 13.18
C VAL A 196 8.82 9.84 14.14
N ARG A 197 9.00 10.46 15.32
CA ARG A 197 9.94 9.97 16.34
C ARG A 197 9.49 8.66 16.97
N LEU A 198 8.19 8.50 17.24
CA LEU A 198 7.66 7.25 17.81
C LEU A 198 7.65 6.14 16.76
N LEU A 199 7.33 6.46 15.52
CA LEU A 199 7.45 5.52 14.42
C LEU A 199 8.89 5.04 14.28
N ALA A 200 9.86 5.95 14.13
CA ALA A 200 11.28 5.62 14.03
C ALA A 200 11.75 4.76 15.21
N ALA A 201 11.44 5.17 16.45
CA ALA A 201 11.79 4.41 17.65
C ALA A 201 11.12 3.03 17.71
N GLY A 202 9.91 2.88 17.17
CA GLY A 202 9.21 1.60 17.03
C GLY A 202 9.92 0.65 16.09
N LEU A 203 10.37 1.16 14.95
CA LEU A 203 11.13 0.41 13.94
C LEU A 203 12.53 0.06 14.43
N ASP A 204 13.25 1.02 15.05
CA ASP A 204 14.59 0.81 15.63
C ASP A 204 14.60 -0.30 16.68
N ARG A 205 13.60 -0.34 17.57
CA ARG A 205 13.49 -1.41 18.59
C ARG A 205 13.36 -2.80 17.98
N ARG A 206 12.92 -2.90 16.74
CA ARG A 206 12.74 -4.15 15.98
C ARG A 206 13.86 -4.41 14.99
N GLY A 207 14.85 -3.50 14.90
CA GLY A 207 15.94 -3.58 13.93
C GLY A 207 15.47 -3.44 12.48
N LEU A 208 14.34 -2.76 12.25
CA LEU A 208 13.78 -2.53 10.92
C LEU A 208 14.40 -1.28 10.30
N GLU A 209 14.83 -1.40 9.05
CA GLU A 209 15.44 -0.29 8.33
C GLU A 209 14.39 0.74 7.89
N HIS A 210 14.75 2.02 7.99
CA HIS A 210 13.88 3.11 7.57
C HIS A 210 14.66 4.33 7.08
N ALA A 211 13.94 5.26 6.42
CA ALA A 211 14.46 6.55 6.00
C ALA A 211 13.40 7.65 6.15
N SER A 212 13.83 8.84 6.53
CA SER A 212 13.01 10.06 6.47
C SER A 212 13.55 11.03 5.43
N PHE A 213 12.66 11.85 4.88
CA PHE A 213 12.96 12.81 3.83
C PHE A 213 12.56 14.22 4.30
N PRO A 214 13.55 15.15 4.51
CA PRO A 214 13.27 16.47 5.02
C PRO A 214 12.51 17.34 4.01
N GLY A 215 11.66 18.25 4.52
CA GLY A 215 10.90 19.19 3.71
C GLY A 215 9.70 18.61 2.98
N HIS A 216 9.29 17.40 3.31
CA HIS A 216 8.10 16.77 2.74
C HIS A 216 7.07 16.45 3.83
N ASP A 217 5.85 16.92 3.62
CA ASP A 217 4.64 16.42 4.26
C ASP A 217 4.14 15.15 3.55
N HIS A 218 2.95 14.67 3.88
CA HIS A 218 2.38 13.45 3.31
C HIS A 218 2.25 13.50 1.78
N GLU A 219 1.60 14.53 1.26
CA GLU A 219 1.39 14.72 -0.19
C GLU A 219 2.68 15.11 -0.91
N GLY A 220 3.53 15.89 -0.24
CA GLY A 220 4.84 16.28 -0.75
C GLY A 220 5.73 15.06 -0.96
N MET A 221 5.77 14.13 0.00
CA MET A 221 6.55 12.90 -0.16
C MET A 221 6.00 12.00 -1.26
N LEU A 222 4.67 11.90 -1.43
CA LEU A 222 4.08 11.18 -2.56
C LEU A 222 4.47 11.83 -3.89
N SER A 223 4.37 13.15 -3.98
CA SER A 223 4.70 13.90 -5.21
C SER A 223 6.19 13.84 -5.58
N HIS A 224 7.06 13.58 -4.61
CA HIS A 224 8.51 13.43 -4.77
C HIS A 224 8.99 12.01 -4.46
N ILE A 225 8.12 11.02 -4.60
CA ILE A 225 8.42 9.62 -4.23
C ILE A 225 9.65 9.04 -4.96
N ASN A 226 9.99 9.58 -6.13
CA ASN A 226 11.19 9.22 -6.87
C ASN A 226 12.48 9.46 -6.05
N GLU A 227 12.49 10.37 -5.08
CA GLU A 227 13.63 10.61 -4.19
C GLU A 227 13.88 9.45 -3.24
N ALA A 228 12.86 8.67 -2.89
CA ALA A 228 13.00 7.49 -2.05
C ALA A 228 13.60 6.29 -2.81
N ILE A 229 13.42 6.22 -4.13
CA ILE A 229 13.78 5.05 -4.93
C ILE A 229 15.26 4.65 -4.79
N PRO A 230 16.25 5.55 -4.82
CA PRO A 230 17.65 5.16 -4.61
C PRO A 230 17.90 4.45 -3.27
N ARG A 231 17.22 4.88 -2.20
CA ARG A 231 17.30 4.25 -0.86
C ARG A 231 16.63 2.88 -0.86
N VAL A 232 15.45 2.78 -1.46
CA VAL A 232 14.70 1.53 -1.62
C VAL A 232 15.53 0.51 -2.41
N LEU A 233 16.13 0.92 -3.54
CA LEU A 233 16.98 0.04 -4.34
C LEU A 233 18.23 -0.42 -3.59
N ALA A 234 18.89 0.49 -2.87
CA ALA A 234 20.07 0.16 -2.06
C ALA A 234 19.71 -0.83 -0.94
N TRP A 235 18.54 -0.69 -0.32
CA TRP A 235 18.04 -1.63 0.67
C TRP A 235 17.79 -3.02 0.05
N PHE A 236 17.13 -3.10 -1.10
CA PHE A 236 16.95 -4.37 -1.81
C PHE A 236 18.28 -5.04 -2.19
N ASP A 237 19.33 -4.23 -2.49
CA ASP A 237 20.66 -4.75 -2.78
C ASP A 237 21.34 -5.38 -1.56
N GLY A 238 21.00 -4.92 -0.37
CA GLY A 238 21.48 -5.46 0.91
C GLY A 238 20.78 -6.74 1.37
N LEU A 239 19.62 -7.07 0.79
CA LEU A 239 18.87 -8.25 1.21
C LEU A 239 19.59 -9.56 0.80
N PRO A 240 19.51 -10.61 1.63
CA PRO A 240 19.96 -11.94 1.24
C PRO A 240 19.26 -12.38 -0.05
N ARG A 241 20.01 -12.88 -1.01
CA ARG A 241 19.39 -13.45 -2.22
C ARG A 241 18.70 -14.76 -1.84
N ALA A 242 17.43 -14.90 -2.23
CA ALA A 242 16.77 -16.20 -2.16
C ALA A 242 17.57 -17.20 -2.99
N GLU A 243 17.97 -18.32 -2.37
CA GLU A 243 18.62 -19.44 -3.05
C GLU A 243 17.67 -20.21 -3.96
#